data_02fc4b93ce8cd653558b149de3cfca43
#
_entry.id   02fc4b93ce8cd653558b149de3cfca43
#
_cell.length_a   1.000
_cell.length_b   1.000
_cell.length_c   1.000
_cell.angle_alpha   90.00
_cell.angle_beta   90.00
_cell.angle_gamma   90.00
#
_symmetry.space_group_name_H-M   'P 1'
#
loop_
_entity.id
_entity.type
_entity.pdbx_description
1 polymer ?
#
loop_
_entity_poly.entity_id
_entity_poly.type
_entity_poly.pdbx_seq_one_letter_code
_entity_poly.pdbx_strand_id
1 'polypeptide(L)'
;MRRTNRAWLRVVSGLAVLSLAGVAMTPSTAEACGGTFCDGGVPGPMPVDQSGENVIFVIGDTESEVHIQITIDPNTNAENFGWLVPLMAVPEFSVGSQPLFDQIRAASVPQYDITTTFEACGEPELDSGGFDPTAPATSSAGDSTDGATGTGDGPTVLLEEAVGAFQVAVLQDTEVGPIKKWLEDNGYLWDAKAEPILMEYLAEGNVIAALKLRRSTTINDVHPITLRYPASETCFPLRLTRIAAVDDMDIRVFVLAESRAAPTNFKHVLVNPLKIDWLNRATNYKQVITNAVDAFEANGRAFVTEFAGASSVVNTAAIYGPSWDENDFVGLDPVLAVQTLNNQGLGACYESFDCTWNHPLVYGMLLEFLPPPQGVDPADFYANLGTYAADIDVSKWDMGKGFAAGMLERVIEPGIHGEALIKTWPYLTRMYTTISPNEMMEDPIFHVNASLADVPALRTAQNYRLCNGDSVVTLPGGDEFYIPGGGPWPAIPGEEWWAEEVQTVTVKGAPMTIVNNTAAITKKRVEWNLDHNWPREPGAESSDSSESSGASGANGEGGCGCRSGEGSLGLGLGVFAMLGLRRRRGGVRAGGASVSRR
;
A
#
# COMPACT_ATOMS: atom_id res chain seq x y z
N MET A 1 -76.98 -49.91 21.65
CA MET A 1 -77.65 -48.60 21.84
C MET A 1 -76.74 -47.57 21.18
N ARG A 2 -77.16 -47.05 20.07
CA ARG A 2 -77.60 -45.65 19.81
C ARG A 2 -76.55 -44.64 20.28
N ARG A 3 -75.98 -43.69 19.50
CA ARG A 3 -76.40 -42.90 18.32
C ARG A 3 -75.16 -42.08 17.93
N THR A 4 -74.80 -42.04 16.67
CA THR A 4 -75.05 -40.99 15.65
C THR A 4 -74.32 -39.65 15.78
N ASN A 5 -73.55 -39.35 14.71
CA ASN A 5 -73.53 -38.11 13.92
C ASN A 5 -72.77 -36.90 14.56
N ARG A 6 -71.97 -36.12 13.88
CA ARG A 6 -72.09 -35.55 12.52
C ARG A 6 -70.80 -34.92 12.13
N ALA A 7 -70.52 -35.01 10.88
CA ALA A 7 -69.48 -34.23 10.16
C ALA A 7 -69.74 -32.73 10.27
N TRP A 8 -68.68 -31.97 10.40
CA TRP A 8 -68.63 -30.61 9.94
C TRP A 8 -67.34 -30.35 9.16
N LEU A 9 -67.55 -30.17 7.85
CA LEU A 9 -66.63 -29.65 6.88
C LEU A 9 -66.31 -28.19 7.25
N ARG A 10 -65.06 -27.84 7.49
CA ARG A 10 -64.59 -26.45 7.40
C ARG A 10 -63.40 -26.40 6.46
N VAL A 11 -63.67 -25.86 5.28
CA VAL A 11 -62.71 -25.29 4.35
C VAL A 11 -61.94 -24.24 5.06
N VAL A 12 -60.64 -24.42 5.24
CA VAL A 12 -59.71 -23.37 5.60
C VAL A 12 -58.75 -23.18 4.44
N SER A 13 -58.92 -22.03 3.81
CA SER A 13 -58.11 -21.51 2.73
C SER A 13 -56.61 -21.58 3.07
N GLY A 14 -55.86 -22.29 2.29
CA GLY A 14 -54.41 -22.33 2.39
C GLY A 14 -53.80 -21.01 1.93
N LEU A 15 -53.28 -20.22 2.87
CA LEU A 15 -52.26 -19.24 2.56
C LEU A 15 -50.93 -19.99 2.43
N ALA A 16 -50.49 -20.17 1.20
CA ALA A 16 -49.13 -20.57 0.91
C ALA A 16 -48.22 -19.39 1.26
N VAL A 17 -47.60 -19.44 2.45
CA VAL A 17 -46.46 -18.61 2.79
C VAL A 17 -45.30 -19.18 2.01
N LEU A 18 -44.94 -18.54 0.87
CA LEU A 18 -43.66 -18.70 0.24
C LEU A 18 -42.58 -18.18 1.21
N SER A 19 -41.97 -19.08 1.95
CA SER A 19 -40.72 -18.83 2.64
C SER A 19 -39.66 -18.64 1.54
N LEU A 20 -39.36 -17.38 1.16
CA LEU A 20 -38.11 -17.04 0.56
C LEU A 20 -37.04 -17.41 1.60
N ALA A 21 -36.43 -18.58 1.44
CA ALA A 21 -35.14 -18.87 2.01
C ALA A 21 -34.15 -17.93 1.32
N GLY A 22 -33.92 -16.76 1.92
CA GLY A 22 -32.75 -15.96 1.64
C GLY A 22 -31.55 -16.85 1.96
N VAL A 23 -30.88 -17.33 0.92
CA VAL A 23 -29.54 -17.83 1.04
C VAL A 23 -28.75 -16.60 1.45
N ALA A 24 -28.53 -16.44 2.74
CA ALA A 24 -27.46 -15.61 3.24
C ALA A 24 -26.20 -16.26 2.66
N MET A 25 -25.65 -15.66 1.61
CA MET A 25 -24.25 -15.85 1.26
C MET A 25 -23.48 -15.29 2.46
N THR A 26 -23.14 -16.15 3.39
CA THR A 26 -22.06 -15.88 4.30
C THR A 26 -20.84 -15.66 3.39
N PRO A 27 -20.13 -14.51 3.50
CA PRO A 27 -18.84 -14.42 2.86
C PRO A 27 -18.06 -15.65 3.34
N SER A 28 -17.59 -16.47 2.41
CA SER A 28 -16.62 -17.50 2.72
C SER A 28 -15.42 -16.73 3.24
N THR A 29 -15.13 -16.88 4.54
CA THR A 29 -13.83 -16.49 5.07
C THR A 29 -12.79 -17.21 4.23
N ALA A 30 -12.03 -16.45 3.46
CA ALA A 30 -10.91 -16.99 2.71
C ALA A 30 -9.91 -17.50 3.75
N GLU A 31 -9.75 -18.81 3.80
CA GLU A 31 -8.73 -19.46 4.62
C GLU A 31 -7.40 -19.26 3.92
N ALA A 32 -6.64 -18.28 4.36
CA ALA A 32 -5.34 -18.01 3.79
C ALA A 32 -4.33 -17.68 4.88
N CYS A 33 -3.28 -18.46 4.95
CA CYS A 33 -2.07 -18.17 5.74
C CYS A 33 -0.85 -18.37 4.84
N GLY A 34 -0.28 -17.32 4.26
CA GLY A 34 0.87 -17.42 3.41
C GLY A 34 2.14 -16.99 4.07
N GLY A 35 3.13 -17.80 4.05
CA GLY A 35 4.36 -17.53 4.76
C GLY A 35 4.22 -17.47 6.30
N THR A 36 2.99 -17.32 6.82
CA THR A 36 2.70 -17.37 8.25
C THR A 36 2.26 -18.77 8.67
N PHE A 37 2.93 -19.34 9.64
CA PHE A 37 2.65 -20.66 10.22
C PHE A 37 2.26 -20.46 11.68
N CYS A 38 1.06 -20.90 12.06
CA CYS A 38 0.54 -20.69 13.39
C CYS A 38 1.09 -21.69 14.40
N ASP A 39 1.16 -21.31 15.67
CA ASP A 39 1.59 -22.16 16.79
C ASP A 39 0.58 -23.30 17.03
N GLY A 40 1.07 -24.51 17.35
CA GLY A 40 0.31 -25.76 17.40
C GLY A 40 -0.82 -25.78 18.40
N GLY A 41 -2.00 -25.35 17.97
CA GLY A 41 -3.27 -25.50 18.66
C GLY A 41 -4.13 -26.65 18.09
N VAL A 42 -5.39 -26.73 18.47
CA VAL A 42 -6.36 -27.74 17.99
C VAL A 42 -6.44 -27.69 16.46
N PRO A 43 -6.51 -28.84 15.74
CA PRO A 43 -6.68 -28.86 14.30
C PRO A 43 -7.92 -28.07 13.87
N GLY A 44 -7.71 -26.96 13.18
CA GLY A 44 -8.74 -26.06 12.63
C GLY A 44 -8.16 -25.24 11.50
N PRO A 45 -8.97 -24.43 10.80
CA PRO A 45 -8.45 -23.54 9.77
C PRO A 45 -7.45 -22.55 10.36
N MET A 46 -6.42 -22.24 9.60
CA MET A 46 -5.33 -21.35 10.01
C MET A 46 -5.86 -19.95 10.35
N PRO A 47 -5.52 -19.37 11.51
CA PRO A 47 -6.23 -18.17 12.01
C PRO A 47 -5.63 -16.83 11.60
N VAL A 48 -4.65 -16.78 10.67
CA VAL A 48 -3.96 -15.53 10.31
C VAL A 48 -4.17 -15.20 8.83
N ASP A 49 -4.94 -14.17 8.54
CA ASP A 49 -5.08 -13.60 7.20
C ASP A 49 -4.04 -12.48 6.98
N GLN A 50 -3.20 -12.63 5.95
CA GLN A 50 -2.28 -11.60 5.52
C GLN A 50 -2.96 -10.71 4.47
N SER A 51 -3.33 -9.49 4.86
CA SER A 51 -4.06 -8.55 4.01
C SER A 51 -3.15 -7.63 3.20
N GLY A 52 -1.84 -7.61 3.48
CA GLY A 52 -0.89 -6.79 2.74
C GLY A 52 0.54 -6.92 3.27
N GLU A 53 1.47 -6.47 2.45
CA GLU A 53 2.89 -6.48 2.76
C GLU A 53 3.56 -5.19 2.30
N ASN A 54 4.40 -4.63 3.17
CA ASN A 54 5.21 -3.47 2.85
C ASN A 54 6.69 -3.85 3.02
N VAL A 55 7.49 -3.58 2.00
CA VAL A 55 8.92 -3.89 2.00
C VAL A 55 9.72 -2.66 1.62
N ILE A 56 10.77 -2.36 2.38
CA ILE A 56 11.77 -1.36 2.01
C ILE A 56 13.06 -2.09 1.70
N PHE A 57 13.56 -1.92 0.49
CA PHE A 57 14.92 -2.31 0.11
C PHE A 57 15.84 -1.11 0.21
N VAL A 58 17.01 -1.34 0.77
CA VAL A 58 18.16 -0.44 0.64
C VAL A 58 19.17 -1.14 -0.25
N ILE A 59 19.41 -0.61 -1.44
CA ILE A 59 20.28 -1.24 -2.44
C ILE A 59 21.59 -0.46 -2.52
N GLY A 60 22.62 -0.99 -1.88
CA GLY A 60 24.00 -0.49 -1.93
C GLY A 60 24.91 -1.35 -2.80
N ASP A 61 26.13 -0.88 -3.03
CA ASP A 61 27.14 -1.59 -3.84
C ASP A 61 27.68 -2.85 -3.14
N THR A 62 27.77 -2.85 -1.82
CA THR A 62 28.43 -3.90 -1.01
C THR A 62 27.55 -4.50 0.08
N GLU A 63 26.51 -3.80 0.46
CA GLU A 63 25.54 -4.20 1.47
C GLU A 63 24.15 -3.89 0.97
N SER A 64 23.19 -4.73 1.36
CA SER A 64 21.78 -4.45 1.18
C SER A 64 21.03 -4.72 2.47
N GLU A 65 19.97 -3.96 2.66
CA GLU A 65 19.04 -4.16 3.76
C GLU A 65 17.63 -4.39 3.21
N VAL A 66 16.90 -5.26 3.89
CA VAL A 66 15.48 -5.49 3.62
C VAL A 66 14.73 -5.27 4.91
N HIS A 67 13.82 -4.30 4.91
CA HIS A 67 12.90 -4.09 6.02
C HIS A 67 11.55 -4.61 5.60
N ILE A 68 10.95 -5.47 6.40
CA ILE A 68 9.69 -6.13 6.09
C ILE A 68 8.67 -5.79 7.18
N GLN A 69 7.50 -5.33 6.75
CA GLN A 69 6.35 -5.07 7.59
C GLN A 69 5.17 -5.89 7.08
N ILE A 70 4.70 -6.82 7.90
CA ILE A 70 3.51 -7.61 7.60
C ILE A 70 2.29 -6.88 8.17
N THR A 71 1.23 -6.80 7.39
CA THR A 71 -0.07 -6.34 7.85
C THR A 71 -0.94 -7.55 8.17
N ILE A 72 -1.22 -7.75 9.45
CA ILE A 72 -2.04 -8.84 9.96
C ILE A 72 -3.45 -8.31 10.24
N ASP A 73 -4.49 -9.12 9.98
CA ASP A 73 -5.85 -8.76 10.39
C ASP A 73 -5.91 -8.60 11.92
N PRO A 74 -6.38 -7.45 12.44
CA PRO A 74 -6.44 -7.19 13.88
C PRO A 74 -7.36 -8.16 14.66
N ASN A 75 -8.22 -8.92 13.98
CA ASN A 75 -9.06 -9.95 14.60
C ASN A 75 -8.36 -11.31 14.72
N THR A 76 -7.12 -11.41 14.28
CA THR A 76 -6.31 -12.63 14.34
C THR A 76 -5.79 -12.87 15.76
N ASN A 77 -5.80 -14.11 16.22
CA ASN A 77 -5.15 -14.48 17.48
C ASN A 77 -3.63 -14.52 17.30
N ALA A 78 -2.95 -13.50 17.84
CA ALA A 78 -1.50 -13.33 17.70
C ALA A 78 -0.67 -14.42 18.39
N GLU A 79 -1.23 -15.15 19.36
CA GLU A 79 -0.53 -16.24 20.06
C GLU A 79 -0.09 -17.38 19.13
N ASN A 80 -0.72 -17.45 17.96
CA ASN A 80 -0.47 -18.48 16.97
C ASN A 80 0.30 -17.96 15.74
N PHE A 81 0.91 -16.78 15.84
CA PHE A 81 1.67 -16.20 14.74
C PHE A 81 3.01 -16.92 14.57
N GLY A 82 3.21 -17.51 13.41
CA GLY A 82 4.50 -18.01 12.95
C GLY A 82 4.73 -17.61 11.50
N TRP A 83 5.92 -17.17 11.18
CA TRP A 83 6.27 -16.68 9.85
C TRP A 83 7.54 -17.36 9.35
N LEU A 84 7.50 -17.87 8.12
CA LEU A 84 8.66 -18.43 7.43
C LEU A 84 9.10 -17.50 6.32
N VAL A 85 10.40 -17.24 6.26
CA VAL A 85 11.03 -16.41 5.23
C VAL A 85 12.19 -17.18 4.61
N PRO A 86 12.11 -17.58 3.34
CA PRO A 86 13.25 -18.10 2.60
C PRO A 86 14.28 -16.99 2.38
N LEU A 87 15.54 -17.29 2.64
CA LEU A 87 16.65 -16.34 2.58
C LEU A 87 17.81 -16.95 1.79
N MET A 88 18.50 -16.17 0.97
CA MET A 88 19.65 -16.64 0.19
C MET A 88 20.91 -16.83 1.04
N ALA A 89 20.98 -16.16 2.19
CA ALA A 89 22.05 -16.28 3.16
C ALA A 89 21.51 -15.97 4.56
N VAL A 90 22.25 -16.27 5.62
CA VAL A 90 21.94 -15.85 6.98
C VAL A 90 22.22 -14.35 7.12
N PRO A 91 21.20 -13.48 7.34
CA PRO A 91 21.39 -12.06 7.56
C PRO A 91 21.72 -11.77 9.03
N GLU A 92 22.10 -10.53 9.31
CA GLU A 92 21.97 -9.94 10.63
C GLU A 92 20.51 -9.46 10.79
N PHE A 93 19.86 -9.90 11.88
CA PHE A 93 18.49 -9.50 12.19
C PHE A 93 18.47 -8.34 13.19
N SER A 94 17.57 -7.39 13.00
CA SER A 94 17.29 -6.34 13.96
C SER A 94 15.85 -5.88 13.89
N VAL A 95 15.41 -5.12 14.90
CA VAL A 95 14.08 -4.49 14.90
C VAL A 95 14.06 -3.41 13.85
N GLY A 96 13.02 -3.40 13.00
CA GLY A 96 12.79 -2.34 12.02
C GLY A 96 11.99 -1.16 12.59
N SER A 97 12.13 0.00 11.96
CA SER A 97 11.44 1.22 12.38
C SER A 97 10.03 1.30 11.79
N GLN A 98 9.00 1.19 12.62
CA GLN A 98 7.62 1.46 12.20
C GLN A 98 7.44 2.91 11.71
N PRO A 99 7.97 3.95 12.42
CA PRO A 99 7.90 5.32 11.93
C PRO A 99 8.55 5.54 10.56
N LEU A 100 9.62 4.81 10.22
CA LEU A 100 10.21 4.86 8.88
C LEU A 100 9.20 4.47 7.79
N PHE A 101 8.50 3.34 7.97
CA PHE A 101 7.44 2.91 7.04
C PHE A 101 6.33 3.95 6.94
N ASP A 102 5.89 4.50 8.07
CA ASP A 102 4.80 5.47 8.10
C ASP A 102 5.17 6.76 7.37
N GLN A 103 6.40 7.27 7.58
CA GLN A 103 6.87 8.49 6.93
C GLN A 103 7.15 8.30 5.43
N ILE A 104 7.76 7.18 5.03
CA ILE A 104 7.96 6.86 3.62
C ILE A 104 6.61 6.72 2.91
N ARG A 105 5.65 6.02 3.51
CA ARG A 105 4.30 5.86 2.96
C ARG A 105 3.60 7.20 2.80
N ALA A 106 3.61 8.04 3.83
CA ALA A 106 2.96 9.35 3.81
C ALA A 106 3.57 10.29 2.75
N ALA A 107 4.90 10.30 2.63
CA ALA A 107 5.61 11.19 1.71
C ALA A 107 5.49 10.79 0.24
N SER A 108 5.25 9.51 -0.05
CA SER A 108 5.28 8.95 -1.42
C SER A 108 3.94 8.46 -1.93
N VAL A 109 2.87 8.54 -1.12
CA VAL A 109 1.52 8.11 -1.54
C VAL A 109 1.05 8.91 -2.76
N PRO A 110 0.53 8.25 -3.81
CA PRO A 110 0.01 8.95 -4.96
C PRO A 110 -1.20 9.81 -4.58
N GLN A 111 -1.16 11.07 -4.96
CA GLN A 111 -2.22 12.04 -4.73
C GLN A 111 -2.81 12.46 -6.06
N TYR A 112 -4.12 12.34 -6.16
CA TYR A 112 -4.89 12.78 -7.31
C TYR A 112 -5.70 14.00 -6.92
N ASP A 113 -5.30 15.17 -7.42
CA ASP A 113 -5.97 16.42 -7.14
C ASP A 113 -6.64 16.98 -8.39
N ILE A 114 -7.67 17.79 -8.19
CA ILE A 114 -8.41 18.41 -9.28
C ILE A 114 -8.72 19.87 -8.95
N THR A 115 -8.27 20.77 -9.83
CA THR A 115 -8.58 22.19 -9.72
C THR A 115 -9.79 22.50 -10.58
N THR A 116 -10.84 23.07 -9.99
CA THR A 116 -12.06 23.40 -10.72
C THR A 116 -12.11 24.88 -11.08
N THR A 117 -12.37 25.17 -12.35
CA THR A 117 -12.70 26.48 -12.90
C THR A 117 -14.10 26.41 -13.54
N PHE A 118 -14.73 27.55 -13.73
CA PHE A 118 -16.10 27.62 -14.21
C PHE A 118 -16.18 28.45 -15.48
N GLU A 119 -17.05 28.03 -16.39
CA GLU A 119 -17.47 28.84 -17.51
C GLU A 119 -18.19 30.11 -17.01
N ALA A 120 -17.97 31.25 -17.62
CA ALA A 120 -18.66 32.50 -17.27
C ALA A 120 -20.14 32.39 -17.66
N CYS A 121 -20.98 32.00 -16.73
CA CYS A 121 -22.42 31.91 -16.88
C CYS A 121 -23.07 33.20 -16.34
N GLY A 122 -24.14 33.70 -16.98
CA GLY A 122 -24.96 34.77 -16.39
C GLY A 122 -25.46 34.36 -15.01
N GLU A 123 -25.39 35.24 -14.02
CA GLU A 123 -25.47 34.98 -12.57
C GLU A 123 -26.60 34.02 -12.13
N PRO A 124 -26.28 33.08 -11.21
CA PRO A 124 -27.29 32.47 -10.36
C PRO A 124 -27.03 32.73 -8.87
N GLU A 125 -28.11 32.80 -8.11
CA GLU A 125 -28.15 33.00 -6.68
C GLU A 125 -27.58 31.80 -5.89
N LEU A 126 -26.94 32.09 -4.74
CA LEU A 126 -26.30 31.13 -3.85
C LEU A 126 -27.28 30.53 -2.84
N ASP A 127 -27.24 29.24 -2.64
CA ASP A 127 -27.76 28.60 -1.43
C ASP A 127 -26.70 27.69 -0.79
N SER A 128 -26.55 27.79 0.53
CA SER A 128 -25.50 27.21 1.33
C SER A 128 -26.03 26.11 2.25
N GLY A 129 -25.46 24.92 2.22
CA GLY A 129 -25.78 23.85 3.16
C GLY A 129 -24.55 23.01 3.53
N GLY A 130 -24.24 22.97 4.81
CA GLY A 130 -23.13 22.20 5.36
C GLY A 130 -23.56 20.83 5.91
N PHE A 131 -22.59 19.93 6.06
CA PHE A 131 -22.75 18.65 6.76
C PHE A 131 -21.52 18.31 7.60
N ASP A 132 -21.79 17.68 8.76
CA ASP A 132 -20.88 17.30 9.83
C ASP A 132 -20.83 15.76 9.97
N PRO A 133 -19.72 15.12 10.35
CA PRO A 133 -19.61 13.66 10.49
C PRO A 133 -19.38 13.20 11.92
N THR A 134 -19.84 11.99 12.27
CA THR A 134 -19.45 11.29 13.51
C THR A 134 -19.29 9.77 13.33
N ALA A 135 -18.25 9.21 13.98
CA ALA A 135 -17.95 7.80 14.18
C ALA A 135 -18.54 7.29 15.53
N PRO A 136 -18.47 6.06 15.99
CA PRO A 136 -17.26 5.41 16.50
C PRO A 136 -17.15 3.86 16.48
N ALA A 137 -16.02 3.36 17.02
CA ALA A 137 -15.57 1.98 17.15
C ALA A 137 -15.87 1.34 18.52
N THR A 138 -15.70 0.01 18.65
CA THR A 138 -15.19 -0.64 19.88
C THR A 138 -14.79 -2.13 19.71
N SER A 139 -13.94 -2.58 20.60
CA SER A 139 -13.03 -3.67 20.79
C SER A 139 -13.52 -4.86 21.62
N SER A 140 -12.80 -6.01 21.65
CA SER A 140 -12.25 -6.60 22.87
C SER A 140 -11.67 -8.02 22.72
N ALA A 141 -10.77 -8.40 23.65
CA ALA A 141 -9.74 -9.39 23.69
C ALA A 141 -10.05 -10.66 24.52
N GLY A 142 -9.10 -11.62 24.59
CA GLY A 142 -8.97 -12.69 25.60
C GLY A 142 -8.12 -13.89 25.16
N ASP A 143 -7.33 -14.32 25.85
CA ASP A 143 -6.18 -14.82 26.57
C ASP A 143 -5.97 -16.36 26.53
N SER A 144 -4.72 -16.78 26.37
CA SER A 144 -3.67 -17.67 26.93
C SER A 144 -3.80 -19.22 26.79
N THR A 145 -2.76 -20.08 26.81
CA THR A 145 -1.40 -20.18 27.34
C THR A 145 -0.70 -21.50 26.93
N ASP A 146 0.67 -21.48 26.87
CA ASP A 146 1.74 -22.47 27.20
C ASP A 146 1.74 -23.93 26.67
N GLY A 147 2.76 -24.41 26.16
CA GLY A 147 4.20 -24.53 26.04
C GLY A 147 4.75 -25.96 26.15
N ALA A 148 5.82 -26.35 25.48
CA ALA A 148 6.91 -27.20 25.95
C ALA A 148 7.83 -27.80 24.86
N THR A 149 9.08 -27.97 25.21
CA THR A 149 10.29 -28.35 24.45
C THR A 149 10.49 -29.85 24.25
N GLY A 150 11.17 -30.23 23.14
CA GLY A 150 11.71 -31.57 22.94
C GLY A 150 12.73 -31.67 21.81
N THR A 151 13.82 -32.37 22.02
CA THR A 151 15.01 -32.50 21.19
C THR A 151 15.01 -33.76 20.32
N GLY A 152 15.55 -33.69 19.10
CA GLY A 152 15.95 -34.81 18.28
C GLY A 152 16.00 -34.50 16.81
N ASP A 153 16.90 -35.13 16.04
CA ASP A 153 17.19 -35.08 14.59
C ASP A 153 16.37 -34.09 13.74
N GLY A 154 16.83 -32.85 13.77
CA GLY A 154 16.24 -31.75 13.00
C GLY A 154 17.25 -31.15 12.05
N PRO A 155 16.84 -30.12 11.25
CA PRO A 155 17.73 -29.38 10.36
C PRO A 155 18.85 -28.72 11.16
N THR A 156 19.92 -28.33 10.46
CA THR A 156 20.97 -27.51 11.09
C THR A 156 20.39 -26.15 11.44
N VAL A 157 20.35 -25.81 12.71
CA VAL A 157 20.00 -24.47 13.18
C VAL A 157 21.24 -23.60 13.09
N LEU A 158 21.26 -22.65 12.15
CA LEU A 158 22.40 -21.74 11.91
C LEU A 158 22.40 -20.54 12.85
N LEU A 159 21.23 -20.10 13.28
CA LEU A 159 21.01 -18.98 14.17
C LEU A 159 19.76 -19.23 15.00
N GLU A 160 19.81 -18.83 16.26
CA GLU A 160 18.63 -18.73 17.12
C GLU A 160 18.82 -17.55 18.05
N GLU A 161 17.96 -16.53 17.92
CA GLU A 161 18.04 -15.31 18.71
C GLU A 161 16.67 -14.66 18.92
N ALA A 162 16.60 -13.75 19.88
CA ALA A 162 15.44 -12.90 20.11
C ALA A 162 15.68 -11.55 19.44
N VAL A 163 14.72 -11.09 18.63
CA VAL A 163 14.74 -9.81 17.93
C VAL A 163 13.45 -9.06 18.27
N GLY A 164 13.51 -8.14 19.19
CA GLY A 164 12.34 -7.45 19.71
C GLY A 164 11.27 -8.42 20.24
N ALA A 165 10.09 -8.40 19.63
CA ALA A 165 8.98 -9.27 19.97
C ALA A 165 9.08 -10.68 19.38
N PHE A 166 10.03 -10.93 18.48
CA PHE A 166 10.17 -12.21 17.79
C PHE A 166 11.26 -13.11 18.39
N GLN A 167 11.00 -14.41 18.37
CA GLN A 167 12.04 -15.45 18.41
C GLN A 167 12.33 -15.85 16.96
N VAL A 168 13.57 -15.74 16.55
CA VAL A 168 14.04 -16.05 15.19
C VAL A 168 14.92 -17.28 15.23
N ALA A 169 14.71 -18.23 14.31
CA ALA A 169 15.62 -19.35 14.07
C ALA A 169 15.88 -19.46 12.57
N VAL A 170 17.13 -19.67 12.16
CA VAL A 170 17.49 -19.91 10.75
C VAL A 170 17.88 -21.37 10.57
N LEU A 171 17.14 -22.05 9.71
CA LEU A 171 17.22 -23.47 9.46
C LEU A 171 17.85 -23.74 8.10
N GLN A 172 18.78 -24.71 8.05
CA GLN A 172 19.37 -25.18 6.80
C GLN A 172 19.19 -26.69 6.68
N ASP A 173 18.69 -27.11 5.54
CA ASP A 173 18.67 -28.51 5.10
C ASP A 173 18.57 -28.56 3.58
N THR A 174 18.76 -29.75 2.99
CA THR A 174 18.54 -30.05 1.58
C THR A 174 17.17 -30.69 1.33
N GLU A 175 16.50 -31.12 2.40
CA GLU A 175 15.20 -31.77 2.37
C GLU A 175 14.20 -31.05 3.26
N VAL A 176 12.93 -31.04 2.87
CA VAL A 176 11.85 -30.39 3.65
C VAL A 176 11.52 -31.16 4.92
N GLY A 177 11.69 -32.49 4.93
CA GLY A 177 11.29 -33.36 6.03
C GLY A 177 11.88 -32.96 7.39
N PRO A 178 13.21 -32.77 7.52
CA PRO A 178 13.82 -32.30 8.76
C PRO A 178 13.33 -30.92 9.20
N ILE A 179 13.18 -29.97 8.25
CA ILE A 179 12.66 -28.63 8.53
C ILE A 179 11.24 -28.72 9.06
N LYS A 180 10.36 -29.47 8.38
CA LYS A 180 8.99 -29.72 8.83
C LYS A 180 8.96 -30.26 10.25
N LYS A 181 9.75 -31.32 10.52
CA LYS A 181 9.81 -31.91 11.85
C LYS A 181 10.25 -30.90 12.91
N TRP A 182 11.26 -30.08 12.61
CA TRP A 182 11.72 -29.04 13.53
C TRP A 182 10.61 -28.01 13.80
N LEU A 183 9.91 -27.56 12.74
CA LEU A 183 8.79 -26.63 12.87
C LEU A 183 7.67 -27.19 13.76
N GLU A 184 7.25 -28.44 13.51
CA GLU A 184 6.23 -29.12 14.32
C GLU A 184 6.69 -29.29 15.78
N ASP A 185 7.96 -29.69 16.02
CA ASP A 185 8.53 -29.84 17.34
C ASP A 185 8.67 -28.51 18.12
N ASN A 186 8.75 -27.38 17.39
CA ASN A 186 8.82 -26.02 17.94
C ASN A 186 7.48 -25.28 17.95
N GLY A 187 6.38 -26.00 17.69
CA GLY A 187 5.03 -25.48 17.84
C GLY A 187 4.47 -24.75 16.63
N TYR A 188 5.15 -24.77 15.49
CA TYR A 188 4.59 -24.22 14.24
C TYR A 188 3.57 -25.19 13.65
N LEU A 189 2.46 -24.68 13.16
CA LEU A 189 1.52 -25.45 12.34
C LEU A 189 2.10 -25.66 10.94
N TRP A 190 2.00 -26.90 10.45
CA TRP A 190 2.44 -27.24 9.11
C TRP A 190 1.27 -27.23 8.12
N ASP A 191 1.37 -26.43 7.05
CA ASP A 191 0.49 -26.54 5.87
C ASP A 191 1.19 -27.40 4.80
N ALA A 192 0.52 -28.45 4.34
CA ALA A 192 1.04 -29.30 3.28
C ALA A 192 1.27 -28.57 1.95
N LYS A 193 0.59 -27.45 1.72
CA LYS A 193 0.82 -26.57 0.55
C LYS A 193 2.21 -25.92 0.56
N ALA A 194 2.83 -25.77 1.73
CA ALA A 194 4.16 -25.21 1.85
C ALA A 194 5.26 -26.15 1.34
N GLU A 195 5.05 -27.46 1.42
CA GLU A 195 6.08 -28.46 1.13
C GLU A 195 6.67 -28.32 -0.28
N PRO A 196 5.89 -28.27 -1.39
CA PRO A 196 6.46 -28.10 -2.72
C PRO A 196 7.20 -26.75 -2.90
N ILE A 197 6.73 -25.69 -2.25
CA ILE A 197 7.33 -24.36 -2.35
C ILE A 197 8.67 -24.32 -1.62
N LEU A 198 8.71 -24.86 -0.40
CA LEU A 198 9.94 -24.95 0.36
C LEU A 198 10.97 -25.85 -0.32
N MET A 199 10.53 -26.95 -0.99
CA MET A 199 11.41 -27.75 -1.82
C MET A 199 12.10 -26.97 -2.92
N GLU A 200 11.37 -26.07 -3.60
CA GLU A 200 11.94 -25.20 -4.63
C GLU A 200 13.03 -24.29 -4.03
N TYR A 201 12.73 -23.60 -2.93
CA TYR A 201 13.70 -22.73 -2.25
C TYR A 201 14.94 -23.48 -1.75
N LEU A 202 14.78 -24.65 -1.16
CA LEU A 202 15.90 -25.46 -0.71
C LEU A 202 16.76 -25.97 -1.87
N ALA A 203 16.14 -26.33 -3.01
CA ALA A 203 16.86 -26.71 -4.22
C ALA A 203 17.65 -25.54 -4.84
N GLU A 204 17.21 -24.31 -4.62
CA GLU A 204 17.92 -23.08 -4.99
C GLU A 204 19.04 -22.72 -4.01
N GLY A 205 19.13 -23.43 -2.87
CA GLY A 205 20.16 -23.23 -1.84
C GLY A 205 19.77 -22.23 -0.75
N ASN A 206 18.50 -21.85 -0.68
CA ASN A 206 18.03 -20.95 0.37
C ASN A 206 18.03 -21.63 1.76
N VAL A 207 18.20 -20.82 2.79
CA VAL A 207 17.94 -21.18 4.19
C VAL A 207 16.55 -20.65 4.58
N ILE A 208 15.94 -21.20 5.61
CA ILE A 208 14.60 -20.83 6.06
C ILE A 208 14.69 -20.15 7.42
N ALA A 209 14.36 -18.87 7.49
CA ALA A 209 14.13 -18.21 8.77
C ALA A 209 12.71 -18.50 9.24
N ALA A 210 12.60 -18.96 10.49
CA ALA A 210 11.36 -19.20 11.19
C ALA A 210 11.23 -18.18 12.33
N LEU A 211 10.18 -17.38 12.29
CA LEU A 211 9.90 -16.32 13.25
C LEU A 211 8.59 -16.64 13.97
N LYS A 212 8.56 -16.47 15.29
CA LYS A 212 7.33 -16.51 16.07
C LYS A 212 7.34 -15.43 17.14
N LEU A 213 6.17 -15.01 17.59
CA LEU A 213 6.06 -14.08 18.70
C LEU A 213 6.53 -14.76 20.00
N ARG A 214 7.25 -14.01 20.81
CA ARG A 214 7.69 -14.44 22.13
C ARG A 214 6.47 -14.51 23.07
N ARG A 215 6.55 -15.40 24.04
CA ARG A 215 5.52 -15.48 25.08
C ARG A 215 5.37 -14.14 25.79
N SER A 216 4.15 -13.75 26.10
CA SER A 216 3.76 -12.46 26.69
C SER A 216 3.74 -11.26 25.73
N THR A 217 3.94 -11.44 24.43
CA THR A 217 3.73 -10.40 23.41
C THR A 217 2.36 -10.52 22.78
N THR A 218 1.81 -9.40 22.34
CA THR A 218 0.51 -9.30 21.70
C THR A 218 0.65 -8.89 20.23
N ILE A 219 -0.43 -8.88 19.47
CA ILE A 219 -0.43 -8.38 18.09
C ILE A 219 0.03 -6.91 18.01
N ASN A 220 -0.13 -6.14 19.07
CA ASN A 220 0.32 -4.74 19.14
C ASN A 220 1.84 -4.62 19.26
N ASP A 221 2.54 -5.72 19.56
CA ASP A 221 4.00 -5.77 19.67
C ASP A 221 4.67 -6.17 18.35
N VAL A 222 3.89 -6.56 17.34
CA VAL A 222 4.40 -6.87 16.00
C VAL A 222 5.01 -5.61 15.40
N HIS A 223 6.28 -5.70 15.07
CA HIS A 223 7.07 -4.61 14.51
C HIS A 223 7.71 -5.04 13.19
N PRO A 224 8.15 -4.11 12.34
CA PRO A 224 8.96 -4.45 11.18
C PRO A 224 10.25 -5.15 11.61
N ILE A 225 10.74 -6.05 10.76
CA ILE A 225 12.03 -6.70 10.93
C ILE A 225 13.00 -6.22 9.86
N THR A 226 14.25 -6.02 10.23
CA THR A 226 15.33 -5.64 9.34
C THR A 226 16.27 -6.81 9.14
N LEU A 227 16.57 -7.11 7.89
CA LEU A 227 17.51 -8.14 7.45
C LEU A 227 18.67 -7.43 6.74
N ARG A 228 19.91 -7.54 7.28
CA ARG A 228 21.09 -6.95 6.67
C ARG A 228 21.99 -8.03 6.08
N TYR A 229 22.32 -7.88 4.82
CA TYR A 229 23.18 -8.82 4.08
C TYR A 229 24.51 -8.16 3.70
N PRO A 230 25.64 -8.90 3.80
CA PRO A 230 26.95 -8.42 3.35
C PRO A 230 27.12 -8.47 1.83
N ALA A 231 26.05 -8.56 1.06
CA ALA A 231 26.00 -8.62 -0.39
C ALA A 231 24.76 -7.87 -0.90
N SER A 232 24.71 -7.55 -2.19
CA SER A 232 23.54 -6.91 -2.80
C SER A 232 22.42 -7.93 -3.01
N GLU A 233 21.63 -8.16 -1.97
CA GLU A 233 20.42 -8.98 -2.02
C GLU A 233 19.23 -8.11 -2.41
N THR A 234 18.48 -8.51 -3.44
CA THR A 234 17.40 -7.66 -4.00
C THR A 234 16.13 -8.45 -4.28
N CYS A 235 16.04 -9.68 -3.76
CA CYS A 235 14.89 -10.56 -3.95
C CYS A 235 13.91 -10.46 -2.78
N PHE A 236 12.63 -10.54 -3.11
CA PHE A 236 11.54 -10.60 -2.14
C PHE A 236 10.82 -11.95 -2.27
N PRO A 237 10.75 -12.79 -1.21
CA PRO A 237 10.27 -14.17 -1.30
C PRO A 237 8.74 -14.26 -1.36
N LEU A 238 8.17 -13.91 -2.49
CA LEU A 238 6.73 -13.86 -2.72
C LEU A 238 6.09 -15.24 -2.89
N ARG A 239 6.83 -16.23 -3.43
CA ARG A 239 6.28 -17.57 -3.70
C ARG A 239 5.72 -18.26 -2.45
N LEU A 240 6.32 -18.03 -1.28
CA LEU A 240 5.84 -18.63 -0.03
C LEU A 240 4.61 -17.88 0.51
N THR A 241 4.53 -16.58 0.28
CA THR A 241 3.41 -15.72 0.67
C THR A 241 2.08 -16.21 0.07
N ARG A 242 2.10 -16.91 -1.09
CA ARG A 242 0.88 -17.44 -1.74
C ARG A 242 0.06 -18.40 -0.88
N ILE A 243 0.62 -18.95 0.19
CA ILE A 243 -0.10 -19.88 1.08
C ILE A 243 -1.15 -19.13 1.92
N ALA A 244 -0.90 -17.84 2.27
CA ALA A 244 -1.74 -16.99 3.11
C ALA A 244 -2.31 -15.78 2.40
N ALA A 245 -1.87 -15.48 1.22
CA ALA A 245 -2.34 -14.33 0.51
C ALA A 245 -3.84 -14.46 0.20
N VAL A 246 -4.56 -13.37 0.40
CA VAL A 246 -5.91 -13.19 -0.12
C VAL A 246 -5.85 -12.81 -1.60
N ASP A 247 -6.97 -12.96 -2.32
CA ASP A 247 -7.06 -12.47 -3.69
C ASP A 247 -6.81 -10.96 -3.73
N ASP A 248 -6.07 -10.49 -4.73
CA ASP A 248 -5.68 -9.09 -4.92
C ASP A 248 -5.00 -8.48 -3.68
N MET A 249 -4.09 -9.25 -3.06
CA MET A 249 -3.33 -8.80 -1.90
C MET A 249 -2.44 -7.61 -2.26
N ASP A 250 -2.47 -6.57 -1.41
CA ASP A 250 -1.67 -5.35 -1.58
C ASP A 250 -0.18 -5.60 -1.30
N ILE A 251 0.69 -5.32 -2.26
CA ILE A 251 2.14 -5.32 -2.07
C ILE A 251 2.70 -3.94 -2.42
N ARG A 252 3.37 -3.33 -1.46
CA ARG A 252 4.06 -2.05 -1.63
C ARG A 252 5.55 -2.24 -1.41
N VAL A 253 6.31 -1.90 -2.43
CA VAL A 253 7.77 -1.97 -2.39
C VAL A 253 8.32 -0.55 -2.46
N PHE A 254 9.20 -0.24 -1.50
CA PHE A 254 9.96 0.99 -1.46
C PHE A 254 11.43 0.65 -1.66
N VAL A 255 12.14 1.46 -2.43
CA VAL A 255 13.57 1.28 -2.64
C VAL A 255 14.29 2.58 -2.35
N LEU A 256 15.22 2.53 -1.41
CA LEU A 256 16.21 3.59 -1.14
C LEU A 256 17.50 3.22 -1.85
N ALA A 257 18.00 4.10 -2.74
CA ALA A 257 19.17 3.83 -3.57
C ALA A 257 19.77 5.14 -4.13
N GLU A 258 20.78 5.02 -4.98
CA GLU A 258 21.38 6.17 -5.71
C GLU A 258 20.48 6.69 -6.85
N SER A 259 19.56 5.87 -7.39
CA SER A 259 18.64 6.27 -8.43
C SER A 259 17.40 5.34 -8.45
N ARG A 260 16.48 5.58 -9.40
CA ARG A 260 15.22 4.82 -9.50
C ARG A 260 15.46 3.33 -9.67
N ALA A 261 14.68 2.53 -8.95
CA ALA A 261 14.65 1.07 -9.07
C ALA A 261 13.41 0.57 -9.82
N ALA A 262 13.53 -0.64 -10.39
CA ALA A 262 12.41 -1.38 -10.98
C ALA A 262 12.69 -2.89 -10.91
N PRO A 263 11.67 -3.75 -10.94
CA PRO A 263 11.87 -5.18 -11.08
C PRO A 263 12.26 -5.52 -12.51
N THR A 264 13.15 -6.51 -12.68
CA THR A 264 13.63 -6.94 -14.01
C THR A 264 12.90 -8.16 -14.55
N ASN A 265 12.34 -8.99 -13.69
CA ASN A 265 11.57 -10.18 -14.06
C ASN A 265 10.04 -9.99 -14.01
N PHE A 266 9.57 -8.92 -13.38
CA PHE A 266 8.17 -8.47 -13.45
C PHE A 266 8.00 -7.36 -14.48
N LYS A 267 6.79 -7.17 -14.99
CA LYS A 267 6.46 -6.08 -15.90
C LYS A 267 6.31 -4.76 -15.15
N HIS A 268 6.36 -3.68 -15.90
CA HIS A 268 6.00 -2.34 -15.44
C HIS A 268 4.77 -1.87 -16.22
N VAL A 269 3.76 -1.38 -15.52
CA VAL A 269 2.49 -0.94 -16.14
C VAL A 269 2.32 0.55 -15.98
N LEU A 270 2.00 1.21 -17.09
CA LEU A 270 1.44 2.57 -17.10
C LEU A 270 -0.08 2.46 -17.15
N VAL A 271 -0.73 3.03 -16.15
CA VAL A 271 -2.18 2.95 -15.98
C VAL A 271 -2.89 3.88 -16.96
N ASN A 272 -3.99 3.43 -17.54
CA ASN A 272 -4.85 4.28 -18.36
C ASN A 272 -5.49 5.38 -17.50
N PRO A 273 -5.15 6.68 -17.71
CA PRO A 273 -5.63 7.76 -16.88
C PRO A 273 -7.15 7.99 -16.98
N LEU A 274 -7.81 7.50 -18.05
CA LEU A 274 -9.27 7.56 -18.21
C LEU A 274 -10.03 6.62 -17.26
N LYS A 275 -9.36 5.62 -16.67
CA LYS A 275 -9.96 4.72 -15.68
C LYS A 275 -9.96 5.29 -14.28
N ILE A 276 -9.15 6.29 -14.00
CA ILE A 276 -9.07 6.95 -12.68
C ILE A 276 -10.25 7.91 -12.53
N ASP A 277 -10.97 7.80 -11.43
CA ASP A 277 -12.03 8.76 -11.06
C ASP A 277 -11.41 10.03 -10.46
N TRP A 278 -11.03 10.97 -11.32
CA TRP A 278 -10.40 12.22 -10.93
C TRP A 278 -11.34 13.12 -10.12
N LEU A 279 -12.65 13.10 -10.42
CA LEU A 279 -13.63 13.94 -9.70
C LEU A 279 -13.72 13.55 -8.21
N ASN A 280 -13.52 12.28 -7.89
CA ASN A 280 -13.52 11.74 -6.54
C ASN A 280 -12.11 11.38 -6.04
N ARG A 281 -11.07 12.08 -6.54
CA ARG A 281 -9.68 11.91 -6.09
C ARG A 281 -9.20 10.46 -6.07
N ALA A 282 -9.51 9.74 -7.15
CA ALA A 282 -9.11 8.35 -7.38
C ALA A 282 -9.60 7.36 -6.30
N THR A 283 -10.84 7.51 -5.81
CA THR A 283 -11.45 6.54 -4.86
C THR A 283 -11.49 5.11 -5.40
N ASN A 284 -11.42 4.93 -6.72
CA ASN A 284 -11.36 3.64 -7.41
C ASN A 284 -9.93 3.14 -7.68
N TYR A 285 -8.90 3.75 -7.05
CA TYR A 285 -7.50 3.54 -7.40
C TYR A 285 -7.07 2.08 -7.32
N LYS A 286 -7.36 1.38 -6.20
CA LYS A 286 -7.01 -0.05 -6.05
C LYS A 286 -7.57 -0.88 -7.20
N GLN A 287 -8.86 -0.71 -7.52
CA GLN A 287 -9.51 -1.46 -8.61
C GLN A 287 -8.84 -1.20 -9.96
N VAL A 288 -8.44 0.06 -10.22
CA VAL A 288 -7.75 0.42 -11.47
C VAL A 288 -6.39 -0.26 -11.56
N ILE A 289 -5.62 -0.29 -10.45
CA ILE A 289 -4.32 -0.96 -10.41
C ILE A 289 -4.49 -2.47 -10.61
N THR A 290 -5.41 -3.12 -9.88
CA THR A 290 -5.69 -4.56 -10.03
C THR A 290 -5.94 -4.92 -11.49
N ASN A 291 -6.89 -4.24 -12.13
CA ASN A 291 -7.19 -4.54 -13.54
C ASN A 291 -6.01 -4.19 -14.49
N ALA A 292 -5.17 -3.22 -14.14
CA ALA A 292 -4.03 -2.85 -14.98
C ALA A 292 -2.88 -3.85 -14.87
N VAL A 293 -2.61 -4.38 -13.67
CA VAL A 293 -1.57 -5.41 -13.48
C VAL A 293 -2.00 -6.78 -14.00
N ASP A 294 -3.31 -7.04 -14.07
CA ASP A 294 -3.89 -8.25 -14.67
C ASP A 294 -4.04 -8.15 -16.20
N ALA A 295 -3.78 -6.97 -16.78
CA ALA A 295 -3.93 -6.77 -18.20
C ALA A 295 -3.06 -7.74 -19.03
N PHE A 296 -3.42 -7.90 -20.31
CA PHE A 296 -2.71 -8.75 -21.26
C PHE A 296 -1.20 -8.45 -21.27
N GLU A 297 -0.37 -9.48 -21.20
CA GLU A 297 1.09 -9.47 -21.06
C GLU A 297 1.62 -9.05 -19.66
N ALA A 298 0.85 -8.37 -18.83
CA ALA A 298 1.19 -8.13 -17.42
C ALA A 298 0.84 -9.36 -16.56
N ASN A 299 -0.36 -9.94 -16.76
CA ASN A 299 -0.80 -11.23 -16.25
C ASN A 299 -0.58 -11.40 -14.72
N GLY A 300 -0.93 -10.38 -13.92
CA GLY A 300 -0.76 -10.38 -12.46
C GLY A 300 0.70 -10.27 -11.98
N ARG A 301 1.68 -10.21 -12.88
CA ARG A 301 3.11 -10.09 -12.55
C ARG A 301 3.69 -8.77 -13.03
N ALA A 302 3.15 -7.69 -12.48
CA ALA A 302 3.54 -6.34 -12.85
C ALA A 302 3.48 -5.39 -11.64
N PHE A 303 4.24 -4.31 -11.73
CA PHE A 303 4.21 -3.21 -10.77
C PHE A 303 3.88 -1.90 -11.47
N VAL A 304 3.20 -1.02 -10.75
CA VAL A 304 3.04 0.39 -11.09
C VAL A 304 4.01 1.20 -10.23
N THR A 305 4.78 2.11 -10.82
CA THR A 305 5.54 3.08 -10.03
C THR A 305 4.64 4.24 -9.63
N GLU A 306 4.44 4.39 -8.33
CA GLU A 306 3.60 5.44 -7.75
C GLU A 306 4.36 6.74 -7.49
N PHE A 307 5.62 6.59 -7.07
CA PHE A 307 6.56 7.69 -6.83
C PHE A 307 7.98 7.27 -7.19
N ALA A 308 8.75 8.17 -7.76
CA ALA A 308 10.18 8.04 -7.94
C ALA A 308 10.82 9.42 -7.94
N GLY A 309 11.69 9.70 -6.99
CA GLY A 309 12.30 11.02 -6.82
C GLY A 309 13.17 11.12 -5.56
N ALA A 310 13.50 12.34 -5.17
CA ALA A 310 14.38 12.59 -4.03
C ALA A 310 13.80 12.03 -2.72
N SER A 311 14.61 11.28 -1.94
CA SER A 311 14.23 10.77 -0.62
C SER A 311 13.98 11.86 0.42
N SER A 312 14.52 13.07 0.19
CA SER A 312 14.34 14.23 1.08
C SER A 312 12.90 14.73 1.25
N VAL A 313 11.95 14.17 0.49
CA VAL A 313 10.51 14.39 0.71
C VAL A 313 10.02 13.77 2.03
N VAL A 314 10.76 12.79 2.58
CA VAL A 314 10.41 12.07 3.81
C VAL A 314 10.74 12.92 5.03
N ASN A 315 9.79 13.06 5.95
CA ASN A 315 9.98 13.81 7.19
C ASN A 315 10.78 12.99 8.22
N THR A 316 12.07 13.19 8.30
CA THR A 316 12.96 12.46 9.21
C THR A 316 12.72 12.79 10.69
N ALA A 317 12.24 13.98 11.01
CA ALA A 317 11.97 14.39 12.40
C ALA A 317 10.82 13.60 13.06
N ALA A 318 10.01 12.90 12.25
CA ALA A 318 8.97 12.02 12.74
C ALA A 318 9.42 10.53 12.79
N ILE A 319 10.65 10.24 12.36
CA ILE A 319 11.25 8.89 12.43
C ILE A 319 12.01 8.72 13.75
N TYR A 320 12.78 9.75 14.13
CA TYR A 320 13.58 9.76 15.35
C TYR A 320 13.48 11.12 16.05
N GLY A 321 13.28 11.07 17.37
CA GLY A 321 13.28 12.24 18.24
C GLY A 321 14.60 12.34 19.02
N PRO A 322 15.38 13.44 18.88
CA PRO A 322 16.65 13.58 19.56
C PRO A 322 16.55 13.70 21.10
N SER A 323 15.33 13.79 21.63
CA SER A 323 15.01 13.77 23.05
C SER A 323 14.81 12.37 23.62
N TRP A 324 14.83 11.33 22.79
CA TRP A 324 14.65 9.96 23.24
C TRP A 324 15.92 9.44 23.90
N ASP A 325 15.84 9.05 25.17
CA ASP A 325 16.95 8.55 25.97
C ASP A 325 16.44 7.41 26.87
N GLU A 326 16.94 6.21 26.66
CA GLU A 326 16.60 5.03 27.43
C GLU A 326 17.08 5.13 28.88
N ASN A 327 18.16 5.90 29.13
CA ASN A 327 18.77 6.02 30.45
C ASN A 327 17.87 6.77 31.45
N ASP A 328 16.94 7.60 30.96
CA ASP A 328 15.96 8.29 31.80
C ASP A 328 15.02 7.31 32.55
N PHE A 329 14.94 6.05 32.08
CA PHE A 329 14.09 5.02 32.69
C PHE A 329 14.85 4.15 33.70
N VAL A 330 16.18 4.10 33.66
CA VAL A 330 17.00 3.28 34.55
C VAL A 330 16.96 3.84 35.98
N GLY A 331 16.42 3.06 36.92
CA GLY A 331 16.23 3.48 38.31
C GLY A 331 15.01 4.38 38.54
N LEU A 332 14.19 4.58 37.51
CA LEU A 332 13.00 5.41 37.60
C LEU A 332 11.91 4.75 38.45
N ASP A 333 11.23 5.53 39.26
CA ASP A 333 9.99 5.13 39.93
C ASP A 333 8.91 4.90 38.84
N PRO A 334 8.24 3.75 38.80
CA PRO A 334 7.25 3.43 37.77
C PRO A 334 6.11 4.46 37.66
N VAL A 335 5.77 5.16 38.73
CA VAL A 335 4.74 6.22 38.70
C VAL A 335 5.13 7.41 37.82
N LEU A 336 6.42 7.57 37.51
CA LEU A 336 6.94 8.61 36.63
C LEU A 336 7.13 8.18 35.18
N ALA A 337 6.91 6.90 34.87
CA ALA A 337 7.19 6.35 33.54
C ALA A 337 6.47 7.11 32.41
N VAL A 338 5.17 7.33 32.57
CA VAL A 338 4.35 8.05 31.57
C VAL A 338 4.77 9.53 31.47
N GLN A 339 5.10 10.17 32.58
CA GLN A 339 5.59 11.56 32.56
C GLN A 339 6.94 11.65 31.80
N THR A 340 7.83 10.69 31.99
CA THR A 340 9.11 10.63 31.28
C THR A 340 8.90 10.43 29.78
N LEU A 341 8.01 9.52 29.37
CA LEU A 341 7.61 9.36 27.97
C LEU A 341 7.05 10.65 27.36
N ASN A 342 6.19 11.35 28.10
CA ASN A 342 5.64 12.64 27.65
C ASN A 342 6.73 13.70 27.47
N ASN A 343 7.71 13.77 28.39
CA ASN A 343 8.84 14.69 28.29
C ASN A 343 9.72 14.41 27.05
N GLN A 344 9.82 13.17 26.65
CA GLN A 344 10.54 12.75 25.45
C GLN A 344 9.69 12.89 24.17
N GLY A 345 8.42 13.29 24.28
CA GLY A 345 7.50 13.43 23.15
C GLY A 345 6.96 12.10 22.61
N LEU A 346 7.13 10.99 23.36
CA LEU A 346 6.66 9.65 22.99
C LEU A 346 5.21 9.40 23.39
N GLY A 347 4.63 10.29 24.16
CA GLY A 347 3.22 10.26 24.55
C GLY A 347 2.70 11.63 24.93
N ALA A 348 1.40 11.73 25.10
CA ALA A 348 0.72 12.88 25.68
C ALA A 348 -0.53 12.42 26.43
N CYS A 349 -0.66 12.80 27.69
CA CYS A 349 -1.86 12.51 28.47
C CYS A 349 -2.63 13.81 28.69
N TYR A 350 -3.93 13.79 28.40
CA TYR A 350 -4.84 14.91 28.56
C TYR A 350 -5.77 14.68 29.74
N GLU A 351 -5.77 15.61 30.70
CA GLU A 351 -6.74 15.74 31.81
C GLU A 351 -7.15 14.42 32.50
N SER A 352 -6.20 13.58 32.89
CA SER A 352 -6.40 12.40 33.75
C SER A 352 -7.26 11.24 33.18
N PHE A 353 -7.61 11.25 31.91
CA PHE A 353 -8.51 10.23 31.34
C PHE A 353 -8.07 9.60 30.03
N ASP A 354 -7.13 10.20 29.29
CA ASP A 354 -6.71 9.66 28.01
C ASP A 354 -5.24 9.95 27.74
N CYS A 355 -4.48 8.91 27.40
CA CYS A 355 -3.09 9.01 26.98
C CYS A 355 -2.97 8.55 25.52
N THR A 356 -2.39 9.37 24.68
CA THR A 356 -2.02 9.02 23.32
C THR A 356 -0.54 8.72 23.22
N TRP A 357 -0.17 7.73 22.41
CA TRP A 357 1.21 7.30 22.23
C TRP A 357 1.68 7.67 20.82
N ASN A 358 2.76 8.45 20.74
CA ASN A 358 3.27 8.96 19.46
C ASN A 358 4.19 7.94 18.76
N HIS A 359 4.64 6.90 19.46
CA HIS A 359 5.37 5.78 18.87
C HIS A 359 4.58 4.49 19.06
N PRO A 360 4.34 3.71 17.98
CA PRO A 360 3.44 2.55 18.00
C PRO A 360 3.79 1.47 19.03
N LEU A 361 5.08 1.26 19.29
CA LEU A 361 5.55 0.17 20.19
C LEU A 361 5.55 0.56 21.68
N VAL A 362 5.41 1.85 22.01
CA VAL A 362 5.48 2.31 23.42
C VAL A 362 4.35 1.73 24.26
N TYR A 363 3.15 1.64 23.70
CA TYR A 363 2.01 1.10 24.44
C TYR A 363 2.18 -0.40 24.76
N GLY A 364 2.61 -1.22 23.79
CA GLY A 364 2.89 -2.63 24.01
C GLY A 364 3.98 -2.84 25.05
N MET A 365 5.05 -2.06 24.99
CA MET A 365 6.11 -2.10 26.01
C MET A 365 5.63 -1.71 27.41
N LEU A 366 4.72 -0.73 27.50
CA LEU A 366 4.09 -0.41 28.78
C LEU A 366 3.28 -1.57 29.33
N LEU A 367 2.50 -2.26 28.49
CA LEU A 367 1.76 -3.46 28.89
C LEU A 367 2.69 -4.60 29.32
N GLU A 368 3.86 -4.75 28.71
CA GLU A 368 4.85 -5.77 29.05
C GLU A 368 5.54 -5.48 30.40
N PHE A 369 6.04 -4.28 30.61
CA PHE A 369 6.91 -3.92 31.74
C PHE A 369 6.19 -3.20 32.89
N LEU A 370 5.04 -2.61 32.64
CA LEU A 370 4.22 -1.88 33.62
C LEU A 370 2.72 -2.22 33.40
N PRO A 371 2.33 -3.52 33.50
CA PRO A 371 0.97 -3.93 33.24
C PRO A 371 -0.02 -3.34 34.25
N PRO A 372 -1.24 -2.97 33.83
CA PRO A 372 -2.29 -2.54 34.75
C PRO A 372 -2.65 -3.66 35.75
N PRO A 373 -3.01 -3.31 36.98
CA PRO A 373 -3.56 -4.27 37.94
C PRO A 373 -4.84 -4.92 37.41
N GLN A 374 -5.10 -6.16 37.81
CA GLN A 374 -6.25 -6.90 37.33
C GLN A 374 -7.57 -6.13 37.56
N GLY A 375 -8.32 -5.93 36.50
CA GLY A 375 -9.63 -5.25 36.53
C GLY A 375 -9.55 -3.72 36.50
N VAL A 376 -8.36 -3.16 36.32
CA VAL A 376 -8.16 -1.72 36.10
C VAL A 376 -8.05 -1.45 34.58
N ASP A 377 -8.81 -0.46 34.12
CA ASP A 377 -8.72 -0.04 32.72
C ASP A 377 -7.34 0.53 32.41
N PRO A 378 -6.65 0.10 31.32
CA PRO A 378 -5.32 0.60 30.98
C PRO A 378 -5.26 2.11 30.79
N ALA A 379 -6.27 2.72 30.19
CA ALA A 379 -6.28 4.16 29.96
C ALA A 379 -6.32 4.93 31.30
N ASP A 380 -7.18 4.50 32.25
CA ASP A 380 -7.23 5.08 33.57
C ASP A 380 -5.93 4.84 34.35
N PHE A 381 -5.35 3.62 34.25
CA PHE A 381 -4.09 3.29 34.92
C PHE A 381 -2.95 4.21 34.49
N TYR A 382 -2.69 4.30 33.18
CA TYR A 382 -1.56 5.12 32.67
C TYR A 382 -1.79 6.62 32.85
N ALA A 383 -3.04 7.09 32.84
CA ALA A 383 -3.34 8.48 33.16
C ALA A 383 -3.16 8.82 34.66
N ASN A 384 -3.26 7.83 35.56
CA ASN A 384 -3.31 8.03 36.99
C ASN A 384 -2.33 7.15 37.78
N LEU A 385 -1.14 6.85 37.26
CA LEU A 385 -0.17 5.91 37.90
C LEU A 385 0.07 6.17 39.39
N GLY A 386 0.08 7.43 39.82
CA GLY A 386 0.22 7.79 41.22
C GLY A 386 -0.91 7.26 42.13
N THR A 387 -2.12 7.11 41.60
CA THR A 387 -3.26 6.53 42.32
C THR A 387 -3.08 5.03 42.56
N TYR A 388 -2.45 4.34 41.62
CA TYR A 388 -2.23 2.90 41.63
C TYR A 388 -0.85 2.49 42.12
N ALA A 389 -0.06 3.43 42.68
CA ALA A 389 1.34 3.20 43.08
C ALA A 389 1.55 1.96 43.99
N ALA A 390 0.57 1.65 44.85
CA ALA A 390 0.65 0.49 45.75
C ALA A 390 0.30 -0.84 45.05
N ASP A 391 -0.33 -0.79 43.88
CA ASP A 391 -0.79 -1.96 43.14
C ASP A 391 0.11 -2.30 41.94
N ILE A 392 1.14 -1.48 41.67
CA ILE A 392 2.11 -1.71 40.60
C ILE A 392 2.96 -2.93 40.92
N ASP A 393 3.07 -3.86 39.99
CA ASP A 393 4.00 -4.99 40.07
C ASP A 393 5.43 -4.52 39.78
N VAL A 394 6.13 -4.15 40.85
CA VAL A 394 7.52 -3.67 40.75
C VAL A 394 8.49 -4.76 40.26
N SER A 395 8.10 -6.04 40.30
CA SER A 395 8.94 -7.14 39.77
C SER A 395 8.96 -7.12 38.23
N LYS A 396 7.89 -6.68 37.62
CA LYS A 396 7.79 -6.47 36.15
C LYS A 396 8.56 -5.24 35.72
N TRP A 397 8.50 -4.16 36.51
CA TRP A 397 9.21 -2.92 36.21
C TRP A 397 10.74 -3.05 36.37
N ASP A 398 11.23 -3.86 37.33
CA ASP A 398 12.66 -4.05 37.63
C ASP A 398 13.50 -2.77 37.58
N MET A 399 13.06 -1.72 38.26
CA MET A 399 13.70 -0.39 38.25
C MET A 399 13.85 0.19 36.84
N GLY A 400 12.93 -0.13 35.94
CA GLY A 400 12.90 0.34 34.57
C GLY A 400 13.95 -0.24 33.61
N LYS A 401 14.78 -1.18 34.06
CA LYS A 401 15.88 -1.71 33.24
C LYS A 401 15.39 -2.44 32.00
N GLY A 402 14.38 -3.32 32.15
CA GLY A 402 13.78 -4.02 31.03
C GLY A 402 13.13 -3.07 30.04
N PHE A 403 12.41 -2.08 30.55
CA PHE A 403 11.80 -1.03 29.74
C PHE A 403 12.86 -0.19 29.00
N ALA A 404 13.94 0.22 29.68
CA ALA A 404 15.06 0.97 29.08
C ALA A 404 15.71 0.17 27.93
N ALA A 405 16.00 -1.13 28.16
CA ALA A 405 16.56 -1.98 27.12
C ALA A 405 15.60 -2.13 25.92
N GLY A 406 14.31 -2.30 26.18
CA GLY A 406 13.29 -2.33 25.14
C GLY A 406 13.17 -0.98 24.38
N MET A 407 13.30 0.15 25.06
CA MET A 407 13.33 1.49 24.43
C MET A 407 14.51 1.61 23.47
N LEU A 408 15.71 1.18 23.90
CA LEU A 408 16.89 1.20 23.04
C LEU A 408 16.69 0.31 21.80
N GLU A 409 16.37 -0.97 22.00
CA GLU A 409 16.26 -1.98 20.95
C GLU A 409 15.10 -1.74 19.97
N ARG A 410 13.93 -1.30 20.48
CA ARG A 410 12.68 -1.28 19.68
C ARG A 410 12.27 0.11 19.21
N VAL A 411 12.83 1.18 19.78
CA VAL A 411 12.42 2.56 19.49
C VAL A 411 13.61 3.41 19.04
N ILE A 412 14.68 3.47 19.84
CA ILE A 412 15.77 4.42 19.64
C ILE A 412 16.69 3.99 18.50
N GLU A 413 17.27 2.79 18.56
CA GLU A 413 18.17 2.29 17.52
C GLU A 413 17.47 2.19 16.15
N PRO A 414 16.25 1.63 16.02
CA PRO A 414 15.53 1.63 14.75
C PRO A 414 15.21 3.04 14.24
N GLY A 415 14.92 3.98 15.14
CA GLY A 415 14.68 5.39 14.80
C GLY A 415 15.91 6.08 14.23
N ILE A 416 17.05 5.95 14.92
CA ILE A 416 18.36 6.51 14.48
C ILE A 416 18.73 5.90 13.11
N HIS A 417 18.62 4.59 12.97
CA HIS A 417 18.94 3.90 11.74
C HIS A 417 18.03 4.34 10.59
N GLY A 418 16.72 4.37 10.80
CA GLY A 418 15.75 4.82 9.80
C GLY A 418 15.97 6.27 9.34
N GLU A 419 16.30 7.17 10.27
CA GLU A 419 16.67 8.54 9.93
C GLU A 419 17.96 8.58 9.09
N ALA A 420 18.96 7.80 9.46
CA ALA A 420 20.23 7.72 8.74
C ALA A 420 20.05 7.20 7.31
N LEU A 421 19.17 6.22 7.09
CA LEU A 421 18.87 5.70 5.75
C LEU A 421 18.34 6.79 4.81
N ILE A 422 17.37 7.59 5.26
CA ILE A 422 16.81 8.71 4.46
C ILE A 422 17.87 9.77 4.15
N LYS A 423 18.79 10.04 5.09
CA LYS A 423 19.87 11.01 4.89
C LYS A 423 20.99 10.50 3.98
N THR A 424 21.20 9.18 3.94
CA THR A 424 22.29 8.55 3.18
C THR A 424 21.90 8.33 1.74
N TRP A 425 20.69 7.80 1.49
CA TRP A 425 20.23 7.41 0.17
C TRP A 425 19.42 8.52 -0.48
N PRO A 426 19.93 9.11 -1.59
CA PRO A 426 19.33 10.32 -2.16
C PRO A 426 18.01 10.09 -2.90
N TYR A 427 17.68 8.83 -3.24
CA TYR A 427 16.56 8.51 -4.08
C TYR A 427 15.61 7.49 -3.46
N LEU A 428 14.31 7.75 -3.58
CA LEU A 428 13.23 6.87 -3.15
C LEU A 428 12.37 6.48 -4.36
N THR A 429 12.17 5.18 -4.55
CA THR A 429 11.18 4.63 -5.48
C THR A 429 10.07 3.94 -4.70
N ARG A 430 8.82 4.22 -5.02
CA ARG A 430 7.65 3.49 -4.53
C ARG A 430 6.97 2.78 -5.67
N MET A 431 6.76 1.49 -5.51
CA MET A 431 6.04 0.63 -6.44
C MET A 431 4.87 -0.06 -5.73
N TYR A 432 3.82 -0.31 -6.46
CA TYR A 432 2.61 -0.95 -5.95
C TYR A 432 2.09 -1.99 -6.94
N THR A 433 1.61 -3.09 -6.41
CA THR A 433 0.84 -4.10 -7.13
C THR A 433 -0.23 -4.68 -6.25
N THR A 434 -1.23 -5.30 -6.86
CA THR A 434 -2.10 -6.29 -6.24
C THR A 434 -1.81 -7.62 -6.90
N ILE A 435 -1.74 -8.69 -6.12
CA ILE A 435 -1.38 -10.00 -6.63
C ILE A 435 -2.16 -11.10 -5.90
N SER A 436 -2.71 -12.02 -6.67
CA SER A 436 -3.46 -13.16 -6.14
C SER A 436 -2.57 -14.39 -5.96
N PRO A 437 -2.92 -15.36 -5.08
CA PRO A 437 -2.09 -16.53 -4.79
C PRO A 437 -1.64 -17.34 -6.01
N ASN A 438 -2.50 -17.45 -7.03
CA ASN A 438 -2.20 -18.16 -8.27
C ASN A 438 -1.19 -17.44 -9.18
N GLU A 439 -0.88 -16.19 -8.92
CA GLU A 439 0.05 -15.34 -9.67
C GLU A 439 1.43 -15.28 -9.01
N MET A 440 1.52 -15.60 -7.72
CA MET A 440 2.75 -15.62 -6.92
C MET A 440 3.64 -16.83 -7.25
N MET A 441 4.03 -16.95 -8.52
CA MET A 441 4.80 -18.09 -9.03
C MET A 441 6.30 -17.80 -9.12
N GLU A 442 6.70 -16.56 -8.92
CA GLU A 442 8.06 -16.06 -9.09
C GLU A 442 8.32 -14.92 -8.09
N ASP A 443 9.53 -14.85 -7.58
CA ASP A 443 9.96 -13.77 -6.67
C ASP A 443 10.44 -12.57 -7.48
N PRO A 444 9.96 -11.34 -7.22
CA PRO A 444 10.42 -10.15 -7.94
C PRO A 444 11.87 -9.79 -7.54
N ILE A 445 12.68 -9.47 -8.53
CA ILE A 445 14.10 -9.07 -8.38
C ILE A 445 14.24 -7.61 -8.79
N PHE A 446 14.65 -6.76 -7.84
CA PHE A 446 14.73 -5.32 -8.04
C PHE A 446 16.16 -4.87 -8.35
N HIS A 447 16.30 -3.94 -9.29
CA HIS A 447 17.56 -3.35 -9.67
C HIS A 447 17.44 -1.84 -9.85
N VAL A 448 18.53 -1.14 -9.57
CA VAL A 448 18.67 0.29 -9.82
C VAL A 448 18.92 0.53 -11.31
N ASN A 449 18.19 1.48 -11.90
CA ASN A 449 18.39 1.90 -13.29
C ASN A 449 18.30 3.43 -13.43
N ALA A 450 19.44 4.08 -13.52
CA ALA A 450 19.56 5.54 -13.62
C ALA A 450 19.01 6.14 -14.92
N SER A 451 18.56 5.31 -15.88
CA SER A 451 17.94 5.79 -17.13
C SER A 451 16.43 6.00 -17.01
N LEU A 452 15.82 5.61 -15.88
CA LEU A 452 14.39 5.76 -15.65
C LEU A 452 14.08 7.18 -15.19
N ALA A 453 12.98 7.75 -15.72
CA ALA A 453 12.52 9.09 -15.35
C ALA A 453 11.86 9.11 -13.96
N ASP A 454 11.85 10.29 -13.33
CA ASP A 454 11.11 10.54 -12.10
C ASP A 454 9.60 10.35 -12.29
N VAL A 455 8.91 10.00 -11.20
CA VAL A 455 7.45 9.87 -11.13
C VAL A 455 6.94 10.69 -9.95
N PRO A 456 6.20 11.80 -10.17
CA PRO A 456 5.71 12.62 -9.08
C PRO A 456 4.59 11.91 -8.31
N ALA A 457 4.53 12.10 -6.99
CA ALA A 457 3.42 11.62 -6.17
C ALA A 457 2.12 12.40 -6.47
N LEU A 458 2.22 13.72 -6.61
CA LEU A 458 1.08 14.58 -6.91
C LEU A 458 0.78 14.60 -8.43
N ARG A 459 -0.44 14.27 -8.77
CA ARG A 459 -1.00 14.33 -10.12
C ARG A 459 -2.21 15.24 -10.10
N THR A 460 -2.18 16.33 -10.89
CA THR A 460 -3.23 17.34 -10.88
C THR A 460 -3.94 17.37 -12.24
N ALA A 461 -5.25 17.19 -12.23
CA ALA A 461 -6.12 17.45 -13.37
C ALA A 461 -6.80 18.81 -13.21
N GLN A 462 -7.34 19.33 -14.33
CA GLN A 462 -8.13 20.57 -14.33
C GLN A 462 -9.55 20.25 -14.77
N ASN A 463 -10.52 20.65 -13.98
CA ASN A 463 -11.94 20.50 -14.27
C ASN A 463 -12.49 21.87 -14.71
N TYR A 464 -12.93 21.98 -15.94
CA TYR A 464 -13.65 23.13 -16.46
C TYR A 464 -15.14 22.83 -16.47
N ARG A 465 -15.88 23.44 -15.54
CA ARG A 465 -17.31 23.23 -15.39
C ARG A 465 -18.08 24.16 -16.31
N LEU A 466 -18.93 23.57 -17.15
CA LEU A 466 -19.73 24.28 -18.15
C LEU A 466 -21.06 24.76 -17.56
N CYS A 467 -21.67 25.77 -18.17
CA CYS A 467 -22.93 26.37 -17.72
C CYS A 467 -24.12 25.41 -17.73
N ASN A 468 -24.09 24.38 -18.58
CA ASN A 468 -25.11 23.34 -18.63
C ASN A 468 -24.94 22.26 -17.51
N GLY A 469 -23.93 22.42 -16.66
CA GLY A 469 -23.64 21.48 -15.59
C GLY A 469 -22.68 20.34 -15.96
N ASP A 470 -22.27 20.22 -17.22
CA ASP A 470 -21.26 19.28 -17.69
C ASP A 470 -19.85 19.73 -17.25
N SER A 471 -18.88 18.88 -17.44
CA SER A 471 -17.48 19.17 -17.14
C SER A 471 -16.56 18.75 -18.29
N VAL A 472 -15.46 19.45 -18.42
CA VAL A 472 -14.32 18.99 -19.23
C VAL A 472 -13.12 18.87 -18.32
N VAL A 473 -12.60 17.65 -18.19
CA VAL A 473 -11.41 17.40 -17.37
C VAL A 473 -10.19 17.31 -18.26
N THR A 474 -9.24 18.22 -18.05
CA THR A 474 -7.91 18.15 -18.67
C THR A 474 -7.01 17.31 -17.76
N LEU A 475 -6.57 16.15 -18.24
CA LEU A 475 -5.67 15.24 -17.55
C LEU A 475 -4.23 15.79 -17.50
N PRO A 476 -3.35 15.28 -16.63
CA PRO A 476 -1.96 15.77 -16.53
C PRO A 476 -1.17 15.77 -17.85
N GLY A 477 -1.50 14.89 -18.79
CA GLY A 477 -0.94 14.84 -20.15
C GLY A 477 -1.44 15.93 -21.11
N GLY A 478 -2.41 16.75 -20.68
CA GLY A 478 -3.07 17.76 -21.52
C GLY A 478 -4.27 17.25 -22.32
N ASP A 479 -4.62 15.99 -22.17
CA ASP A 479 -5.76 15.35 -22.80
C ASP A 479 -7.08 15.79 -22.16
N GLU A 480 -8.02 16.26 -22.96
CA GLU A 480 -9.35 16.65 -22.49
C GLU A 480 -10.34 15.48 -22.54
N PHE A 481 -11.16 15.37 -21.52
CA PHE A 481 -12.19 14.35 -21.37
C PHE A 481 -13.52 14.99 -20.94
N TYR A 482 -14.55 14.84 -21.78
CA TYR A 482 -15.87 15.39 -21.52
C TYR A 482 -16.67 14.50 -20.57
N ILE A 483 -17.31 15.11 -19.58
CA ILE A 483 -18.10 14.44 -18.57
C ILE A 483 -19.49 15.05 -18.52
N PRO A 484 -20.55 14.30 -18.90
CA PRO A 484 -21.92 14.74 -18.76
C PRO A 484 -22.27 15.13 -17.33
N GLY A 485 -23.04 16.18 -17.16
CA GLY A 485 -23.29 16.83 -15.88
C GLY A 485 -23.95 15.95 -14.82
N GLY A 486 -23.44 16.06 -13.59
CA GLY A 486 -24.02 15.41 -12.40
C GLY A 486 -23.87 13.89 -12.33
N GLY A 487 -23.16 13.27 -13.26
CA GLY A 487 -22.91 11.82 -13.29
C GLY A 487 -21.61 11.41 -12.59
N PRO A 488 -21.44 10.11 -12.34
CA PRO A 488 -20.15 9.55 -11.92
C PRO A 488 -19.13 9.66 -13.05
N TRP A 489 -17.86 9.36 -12.75
CA TRP A 489 -16.82 9.25 -13.78
C TRP A 489 -17.24 8.27 -14.88
N PRO A 490 -17.33 8.69 -16.16
CA PRO A 490 -17.97 7.88 -17.18
C PRO A 490 -17.09 6.73 -17.66
N ALA A 491 -17.73 5.61 -17.97
CA ALA A 491 -17.10 4.52 -18.71
C ALA A 491 -17.35 4.74 -20.21
N ILE A 492 -16.29 4.88 -21.01
CA ILE A 492 -16.39 5.04 -22.47
C ILE A 492 -16.77 3.69 -23.10
N PRO A 493 -17.86 3.60 -23.89
CA PRO A 493 -18.25 2.35 -24.54
C PRO A 493 -17.16 1.82 -25.49
N GLY A 494 -16.79 0.55 -25.31
CA GLY A 494 -15.76 -0.13 -26.11
C GLY A 494 -14.32 0.36 -25.84
N GLU A 495 -14.11 1.07 -24.74
CA GLU A 495 -12.80 1.35 -24.19
C GLU A 495 -12.58 0.36 -23.02
N GLU A 496 -11.74 -0.66 -23.23
CA GLU A 496 -11.59 -1.81 -22.33
C GLU A 496 -10.17 -1.90 -21.71
N TRP A 497 -9.26 -0.98 -22.08
CA TRP A 497 -7.86 -1.04 -21.65
C TRP A 497 -7.65 -0.38 -20.29
N TRP A 498 -7.24 -1.15 -19.31
CA TRP A 498 -6.85 -0.67 -17.97
C TRP A 498 -5.39 -0.21 -17.92
N ALA A 499 -4.53 -0.90 -18.69
CA ALA A 499 -3.15 -0.49 -18.90
C ALA A 499 -3.04 0.34 -20.19
N GLU A 500 -2.41 1.51 -20.12
CA GLU A 500 -2.01 2.29 -21.29
C GLU A 500 -0.82 1.63 -21.98
N GLU A 501 0.19 1.26 -21.19
CA GLU A 501 1.35 0.50 -21.66
C GLU A 501 1.72 -0.62 -20.69
N VAL A 502 2.22 -1.74 -21.24
CA VAL A 502 2.94 -2.76 -20.49
C VAL A 502 4.38 -2.78 -20.99
N GLN A 503 5.32 -2.71 -20.07
CA GLN A 503 6.74 -2.51 -20.35
C GLN A 503 7.59 -3.60 -19.68
N THR A 504 8.74 -3.92 -20.27
CA THR A 504 9.84 -4.62 -19.61
C THR A 504 10.93 -3.60 -19.26
N VAL A 505 11.50 -3.76 -18.08
CA VAL A 505 12.59 -2.90 -17.60
C VAL A 505 13.82 -3.77 -17.40
N THR A 506 14.95 -3.32 -17.91
CA THR A 506 16.25 -3.96 -17.72
C THR A 506 17.11 -3.15 -16.75
N VAL A 507 18.21 -3.72 -16.28
CA VAL A 507 19.16 -3.05 -15.37
C VAL A 507 19.73 -1.73 -15.92
N LYS A 508 19.67 -1.51 -17.23
CA LYS A 508 20.20 -0.30 -17.90
C LYS A 508 19.35 0.04 -19.12
N GLY A 509 19.19 1.34 -19.38
CA GLY A 509 18.49 1.83 -20.56
C GLY A 509 17.00 2.11 -20.29
N ALA A 510 16.33 2.65 -21.30
CA ALA A 510 14.92 2.96 -21.23
C ALA A 510 14.05 1.68 -21.18
N PRO A 511 12.85 1.76 -20.58
CA PRO A 511 11.88 0.68 -20.65
C PRO A 511 11.54 0.32 -22.11
N MET A 512 11.27 -0.95 -22.35
CA MET A 512 10.81 -1.43 -23.65
C MET A 512 9.30 -1.75 -23.57
N THR A 513 8.50 -0.99 -24.29
CA THR A 513 7.05 -1.21 -24.37
C THR A 513 6.75 -2.47 -25.19
N ILE A 514 6.02 -3.41 -24.60
CA ILE A 514 5.58 -4.67 -25.23
C ILE A 514 4.10 -4.63 -25.60
N VAL A 515 3.28 -3.86 -24.89
CA VAL A 515 1.89 -3.53 -25.24
C VAL A 515 1.74 -2.02 -25.19
N ASN A 516 1.14 -1.44 -26.22
CA ASN A 516 0.84 -0.02 -26.28
C ASN A 516 -0.60 0.20 -26.75
N ASN A 517 -1.44 0.69 -25.86
CA ASN A 517 -2.85 0.98 -26.08
C ASN A 517 -3.13 2.48 -26.27
N THR A 518 -2.11 3.36 -26.13
CA THR A 518 -2.24 4.83 -26.15
C THR A 518 -3.06 5.34 -27.33
N ALA A 519 -2.76 4.86 -28.55
CA ALA A 519 -3.50 5.30 -29.75
C ALA A 519 -4.97 4.86 -29.74
N ALA A 520 -5.27 3.66 -29.23
CA ALA A 520 -6.63 3.14 -29.13
C ALA A 520 -7.44 3.88 -28.05
N ILE A 521 -6.83 4.13 -26.89
CA ILE A 521 -7.41 4.92 -25.78
C ILE A 521 -7.70 6.35 -26.26
N THR A 522 -6.71 7.01 -26.88
CA THR A 522 -6.87 8.37 -27.44
C THR A 522 -8.00 8.41 -28.46
N LYS A 523 -8.07 7.43 -29.37
CA LYS A 523 -9.15 7.36 -30.35
C LYS A 523 -10.52 7.30 -29.67
N LYS A 524 -10.69 6.44 -28.68
CA LYS A 524 -11.95 6.28 -27.94
C LYS A 524 -12.35 7.54 -27.17
N ARG A 525 -11.39 8.20 -26.55
CA ARG A 525 -11.60 9.48 -25.89
C ARG A 525 -12.06 10.57 -26.85
N VAL A 526 -11.41 10.65 -28.02
CA VAL A 526 -11.79 11.63 -29.05
C VAL A 526 -13.19 11.34 -29.61
N GLU A 527 -13.50 10.05 -29.92
CA GLU A 527 -14.85 9.64 -30.33
C GLU A 527 -15.90 10.04 -29.28
N TRP A 528 -15.65 9.74 -28.01
CA TRP A 528 -16.51 10.13 -26.89
C TRP A 528 -16.73 11.64 -26.80
N ASN A 529 -15.66 12.43 -26.88
CA ASN A 529 -15.76 13.88 -26.85
C ASN A 529 -16.60 14.44 -28.02
N LEU A 530 -16.39 13.92 -29.23
CA LEU A 530 -17.16 14.33 -30.41
C LEU A 530 -18.64 13.98 -30.31
N ASP A 531 -18.98 12.81 -29.76
CA ASP A 531 -20.36 12.38 -29.49
C ASP A 531 -21.09 13.34 -28.52
N HIS A 532 -20.31 14.06 -27.68
CA HIS A 532 -20.80 15.09 -26.75
C HIS A 532 -20.55 16.52 -27.25
N ASN A 533 -20.26 16.71 -28.53
CA ASN A 533 -19.98 18.01 -29.17
C ASN A 533 -18.82 18.78 -28.50
N TRP A 534 -17.73 18.08 -28.16
CA TRP A 534 -16.51 18.68 -27.60
C TRP A 534 -15.29 18.38 -28.52
N PRO A 535 -14.42 19.38 -28.86
CA PRO A 535 -14.54 20.81 -28.50
C PRO A 535 -15.70 21.51 -29.20
N ARG A 536 -16.26 22.51 -28.55
CA ARG A 536 -17.28 23.36 -29.18
C ARG A 536 -16.67 24.14 -30.35
N GLU A 537 -17.41 24.27 -31.44
CA GLU A 537 -16.99 25.16 -32.52
C GLU A 537 -16.91 26.60 -32.01
N PRO A 538 -15.86 27.37 -32.37
CA PRO A 538 -15.77 28.77 -31.98
C PRO A 538 -16.98 29.55 -32.51
N GLY A 539 -17.86 30.02 -31.63
CA GLY A 539 -19.05 30.80 -31.95
C GLY A 539 -20.40 30.13 -31.69
N ALA A 540 -20.43 28.90 -31.20
CA ALA A 540 -21.66 28.28 -30.71
C ALA A 540 -21.95 28.77 -29.27
N GLU A 541 -22.47 30.00 -29.14
CA GLU A 541 -23.11 30.44 -27.91
C GLU A 541 -24.34 29.58 -27.64
N SER A 542 -24.54 29.15 -26.38
CA SER A 542 -25.65 28.32 -25.93
C SER A 542 -26.99 28.99 -26.24
N SER A 543 -27.61 28.63 -27.37
CA SER A 543 -28.99 28.99 -27.68
C SER A 543 -29.94 28.00 -26.99
N ASP A 544 -29.99 28.05 -25.68
CA ASP A 544 -31.09 27.45 -24.91
C ASP A 544 -32.07 28.56 -24.56
N SER A 545 -32.84 29.00 -25.59
CA SER A 545 -34.01 29.84 -25.40
C SER A 545 -35.22 28.93 -25.32
N SER A 546 -35.76 28.80 -24.12
CA SER A 546 -37.11 28.33 -23.83
C SER A 546 -38.12 28.76 -24.91
N GLU A 547 -38.61 27.83 -25.73
CA GLU A 547 -39.82 28.03 -26.53
C GLU A 547 -41.04 28.17 -25.63
N SER A 548 -41.42 29.40 -25.37
CA SER A 548 -42.79 29.69 -24.93
C SER A 548 -43.66 29.81 -26.20
N SER A 549 -44.59 28.87 -26.34
CA SER A 549 -45.64 28.85 -27.30
C SER A 549 -46.48 30.14 -27.29
N GLY A 550 -46.48 30.88 -28.37
CA GLY A 550 -47.41 31.98 -28.62
C GLY A 550 -47.76 32.05 -30.09
N ALA A 551 -48.97 31.63 -30.45
CA ALA A 551 -49.49 31.68 -31.79
C ALA A 551 -49.82 33.11 -32.23
N SER A 552 -49.53 33.49 -33.44
CA SER A 552 -50.45 33.99 -34.49
C SER A 552 -49.77 34.80 -35.58
N GLY A 553 -50.05 34.43 -36.81
CA GLY A 553 -50.56 35.34 -37.85
C GLY A 553 -49.62 35.86 -38.94
N ALA A 554 -49.69 35.19 -40.08
CA ALA A 554 -49.89 35.79 -41.45
C ALA A 554 -48.73 36.48 -42.18
N ASN A 555 -48.47 35.91 -43.39
CA ASN A 555 -48.23 36.49 -44.70
C ASN A 555 -46.94 37.24 -44.99
N GLY A 556 -46.28 36.79 -46.06
CA GLY A 556 -45.42 37.62 -46.90
C GLY A 556 -44.44 36.85 -47.77
N GLU A 557 -44.73 36.84 -49.04
CA GLU A 557 -44.07 36.20 -50.19
C GLU A 557 -42.60 36.62 -50.41
N GLY A 558 -41.83 35.70 -51.00
CA GLY A 558 -40.98 35.99 -52.12
C GLY A 558 -39.50 35.88 -52.03
N GLY A 559 -38.93 35.00 -52.83
CA GLY A 559 -37.62 35.24 -53.39
C GLY A 559 -36.63 34.08 -53.41
N CYS A 560 -36.75 33.23 -54.44
CA CYS A 560 -35.70 32.35 -54.91
C CYS A 560 -34.45 33.07 -55.38
N GLY A 561 -33.27 32.56 -55.09
CA GLY A 561 -32.01 33.02 -55.69
C GLY A 561 -30.89 32.03 -55.61
N CYS A 562 -30.87 31.08 -56.53
CA CYS A 562 -29.67 30.25 -56.77
C CYS A 562 -28.59 31.08 -57.43
N ARG A 563 -27.36 31.01 -57.03
CA ARG A 563 -26.20 31.24 -57.90
C ARG A 563 -25.02 30.37 -57.56
N SER A 564 -24.71 29.51 -58.51
CA SER A 564 -23.50 28.75 -58.69
C SER A 564 -22.28 29.63 -58.93
N GLY A 565 -21.11 29.19 -58.48
CA GLY A 565 -19.82 29.79 -58.83
C GLY A 565 -18.67 28.82 -58.57
N GLU A 566 -18.20 28.26 -59.66
CA GLU A 566 -17.03 27.39 -59.75
C GLU A 566 -15.71 28.16 -59.61
N GLY A 567 -14.64 27.39 -59.24
CA GLY A 567 -13.23 27.69 -59.54
C GLY A 567 -12.41 27.96 -58.30
N SER A 568 -11.24 27.46 -58.08
CA SER A 568 -10.26 26.72 -58.88
C SER A 568 -9.13 26.24 -57.94
N LEU A 569 -8.46 25.22 -58.35
CA LEU A 569 -7.23 24.63 -57.82
C LEU A 569 -6.11 25.64 -57.51
N GLY A 570 -5.39 25.40 -56.40
CA GLY A 570 -4.12 26.04 -56.09
C GLY A 570 -3.21 25.12 -55.30
N LEU A 571 -2.43 24.33 -56.03
CA LEU A 571 -1.26 23.62 -55.52
C LEU A 571 -0.19 24.63 -55.08
N GLY A 572 0.34 24.48 -53.87
CA GLY A 572 1.50 25.23 -53.38
C GLY A 572 2.45 24.31 -52.61
N LEU A 573 3.33 23.67 -53.34
CA LEU A 573 4.57 23.05 -52.81
C LEU A 573 5.50 24.19 -52.35
N GLY A 574 5.90 24.13 -51.08
CA GLY A 574 6.95 24.98 -50.51
C GLY A 574 8.01 24.14 -49.81
N VAL A 575 9.00 23.76 -50.60
CA VAL A 575 10.28 23.27 -50.11
C VAL A 575 11.08 24.46 -49.59
N PHE A 576 11.56 24.42 -48.36
CA PHE A 576 12.69 25.26 -47.95
C PHE A 576 13.75 24.48 -47.20
N ALA A 577 14.89 24.69 -47.72
CA ALA A 577 16.17 24.08 -47.59
C ALA A 577 16.88 24.38 -46.24
N MET A 578 17.80 23.47 -45.93
CA MET A 578 18.89 23.61 -44.99
C MET A 578 19.72 24.89 -45.17
N LEU A 579 20.17 25.44 -44.07
CA LEU A 579 21.40 26.21 -44.02
C LEU A 579 22.13 25.89 -42.69
N GLY A 580 23.19 25.16 -42.84
CA GLY A 580 24.19 24.93 -41.83
C GLY A 580 25.09 26.13 -41.59
N LEU A 581 25.51 26.34 -40.39
CA LEU A 581 26.62 27.20 -40.00
C LEU A 581 27.59 26.47 -39.07
N ARG A 582 28.70 26.09 -39.71
CA ARG A 582 29.96 25.65 -39.12
C ARG A 582 30.78 26.89 -38.74
N ARG A 583 31.27 26.99 -37.51
CA ARG A 583 32.49 27.74 -37.14
C ARG A 583 32.98 27.25 -35.77
N ARG A 584 34.06 26.83 -35.62
CA ARG A 584 35.51 26.92 -35.82
C ARG A 584 36.23 26.83 -34.48
N ARG A 585 37.19 25.95 -34.47
CA ARG A 585 38.22 25.67 -33.47
C ARG A 585 38.93 26.95 -32.99
N GLY A 586 39.26 27.00 -31.70
CA GLY A 586 40.31 27.78 -31.12
C GLY A 586 40.90 27.01 -29.95
N GLY A 587 42.05 26.43 -30.18
CA GLY A 587 42.85 25.82 -29.14
C GLY A 587 43.89 26.82 -28.63
N VAL A 588 44.19 26.75 -27.32
CA VAL A 588 45.46 27.24 -26.78
C VAL A 588 45.92 26.26 -25.68
N ARG A 589 47.22 26.06 -25.71
CA ARG A 589 48.10 25.14 -24.98
C ARG A 589 48.32 25.55 -23.51
N ALA A 590 48.50 24.50 -22.70
CA ALA A 590 49.72 24.18 -21.93
C ALA A 590 50.19 25.11 -20.78
N GLY A 591 50.43 24.48 -19.66
CA GLY A 591 51.21 24.92 -18.48
C GLY A 591 50.83 24.10 -17.30
N GLY A 592 51.46 23.21 -16.95
CA GLY A 592 52.37 22.41 -16.32
C GLY A 592 53.03 23.06 -15.10
N ALA A 593 52.83 22.48 -13.89
CA ALA A 593 53.81 22.45 -12.81
C ALA A 593 53.36 21.49 -11.71
N SER A 594 54.20 20.58 -11.44
CA SER A 594 54.38 19.65 -10.36
C SER A 594 54.71 20.33 -9.03
N VAL A 595 54.65 19.53 -7.95
CA VAL A 595 55.42 19.51 -6.67
C VAL A 595 54.46 19.29 -5.52
N SER A 596 54.39 18.09 -4.95
CA SER A 596 55.21 17.36 -4.00
C SER A 596 54.93 17.66 -2.51
N ARG A 597 54.52 16.59 -1.80
CA ARG A 597 54.81 16.17 -0.43
C ARG A 597 54.56 17.17 0.74
N ARG A 598 53.64 16.85 1.58
CA ARG A 598 53.86 16.19 2.89
C ARG A 598 52.57 15.58 3.42
#